data_e86399e708e5fe37073c3b9e0d05c729
#
_entry.id   e86399e708e5fe37073c3b9e0d05c729
#
_cell.length_a   1.000
_cell.length_b   1.000
_cell.length_c   1.000
_cell.angle_alpha   90.00
_cell.angle_beta   90.00
_cell.angle_gamma   90.00
#
_symmetry.space_group_name_H-M   'P 1'
#
loop_
_entity.id
_entity.type
_entity.pdbx_description
1 polymer ?
#
loop_
_entity_poly.entity_id
_entity_poly.type
_entity_poly.pdbx_seq_one_letter_code
_entity_poly.pdbx_strand_id
1 'polypeptide(L)'
;MAGISGVSSQSNMYSQIASGKRINSAADDASGLTIAQKMNSQETGLNVGSDNAKDGKSLLNIADGALGQITDSLQRIYELGVKASSGLNTGEELGAIQSEVDQLLSDIEGVAKGTEFNTMKILDGSMADINLATKPDGTGQKIQMVSSTLADLGIEGFDVTKDFDLNKITDAISKVSESRSSMGAQTNALESAIRYNDYAAENTLSSRSRLEDLDMEKAISEKKKQETLNQYQIMMQKKREEDEQNRAIGIMRF
;
A
#
# COMPACT_ATOMS: atom_id res chain seq x y z
N MET A 1 48.76 -28.70 -1.72
CA MET A 1 47.81 -27.60 -1.98
C MET A 1 46.32 -27.99 -2.01
N ALA A 2 45.93 -29.18 -1.54
CA ALA A 2 44.51 -29.63 -1.54
C ALA A 2 43.70 -29.18 -0.32
N GLY A 3 44.32 -28.57 0.70
CA GLY A 3 43.63 -28.22 1.94
C GLY A 3 42.85 -26.92 1.95
N ILE A 4 43.16 -25.96 1.05
CA ILE A 4 42.58 -24.60 1.10
C ILE A 4 41.22 -24.55 0.35
N SER A 5 41.06 -25.34 -0.70
CA SER A 5 39.78 -25.39 -1.44
C SER A 5 38.65 -26.08 -0.67
N GLY A 6 38.96 -27.03 0.22
CA GLY A 6 37.97 -27.69 1.07
C GLY A 6 37.38 -26.79 2.16
N VAL A 7 38.22 -25.90 2.73
CA VAL A 7 37.81 -24.97 3.79
C VAL A 7 36.89 -23.84 3.24
N SER A 8 37.18 -23.34 2.04
CA SER A 8 36.34 -22.30 1.40
C SER A 8 34.98 -22.85 0.99
N SER A 9 34.88 -24.05 0.45
CA SER A 9 33.62 -24.73 0.12
C SER A 9 32.74 -24.95 1.36
N GLN A 10 33.34 -25.32 2.48
CA GLN A 10 32.65 -25.58 3.74
C GLN A 10 32.14 -24.29 4.37
N SER A 11 32.94 -23.21 4.33
CA SER A 11 32.57 -21.88 4.80
C SER A 11 31.34 -21.33 4.03
N ASN A 12 31.30 -21.51 2.72
CA ASN A 12 30.18 -21.09 1.87
C ASN A 12 28.88 -21.84 2.21
N MET A 13 28.97 -23.17 2.42
CA MET A 13 27.82 -24.01 2.79
C MET A 13 27.26 -23.61 4.17
N TYR A 14 28.09 -23.28 5.14
CA TYR A 14 27.65 -22.77 6.43
C TYR A 14 26.95 -21.42 6.30
N SER A 15 27.47 -20.51 5.48
CA SER A 15 26.85 -19.21 5.19
C SER A 15 25.48 -19.37 4.53
N GLN A 16 25.35 -20.27 3.56
CA GLN A 16 24.09 -20.56 2.87
C GLN A 16 23.04 -21.17 3.82
N ILE A 17 23.43 -22.11 4.67
CA ILE A 17 22.54 -22.72 5.67
C ILE A 17 22.11 -21.68 6.72
N ALA A 18 23.03 -20.80 7.15
CA ALA A 18 22.74 -19.78 8.14
C ALA A 18 21.80 -18.69 7.62
N SER A 19 21.91 -18.33 6.33
CA SER A 19 21.06 -17.33 5.69
C SER A 19 19.74 -17.90 5.13
N GLY A 20 19.66 -19.22 4.92
CA GLY A 20 18.56 -19.88 4.20
C GLY A 20 18.57 -19.61 2.70
N LYS A 21 19.63 -18.97 2.17
CA LYS A 21 19.74 -18.54 0.79
C LYS A 21 20.86 -19.30 0.05
N ARG A 22 20.56 -19.70 -1.18
CA ARG A 22 21.52 -20.32 -2.09
C ARG A 22 22.52 -19.30 -2.64
N ILE A 23 22.05 -18.06 -2.87
CA ILE A 23 22.82 -16.94 -3.41
C ILE A 23 22.98 -15.87 -2.32
N ASN A 24 24.17 -15.80 -1.70
CA ASN A 24 24.48 -14.82 -0.66
C ASN A 24 25.36 -13.68 -1.16
N SER A 25 26.18 -13.96 -2.15
CA SER A 25 27.16 -13.03 -2.70
C SER A 25 27.23 -13.08 -4.22
N ALA A 26 27.78 -12.05 -4.82
CA ALA A 26 28.03 -12.02 -6.27
C ALA A 26 29.01 -13.13 -6.73
N ALA A 27 29.82 -13.69 -5.80
CA ALA A 27 30.72 -14.80 -6.07
C ALA A 27 29.95 -16.13 -6.26
N ASP A 28 28.75 -16.27 -5.67
CA ASP A 28 27.93 -17.47 -5.80
C ASP A 28 27.21 -17.51 -7.17
N ASP A 29 26.54 -16.42 -7.53
CA ASP A 29 25.85 -16.23 -8.80
C ASP A 29 25.59 -14.73 -9.04
N ALA A 30 26.46 -14.08 -9.80
CA ALA A 30 26.32 -12.63 -10.09
C ALA A 30 25.05 -12.29 -10.87
N SER A 31 24.65 -13.15 -11.81
CA SER A 31 23.44 -12.97 -12.60
C SER A 31 22.19 -13.17 -11.77
N GLY A 32 22.14 -14.29 -11.04
CA GLY A 32 21.03 -14.61 -10.12
C GLY A 32 20.83 -13.55 -9.04
N LEU A 33 21.91 -13.06 -8.45
CA LEU A 33 21.85 -11.99 -7.45
C LEU A 33 21.28 -10.69 -8.03
N THR A 34 21.71 -10.30 -9.24
CA THR A 34 21.20 -9.09 -9.89
C THR A 34 19.70 -9.21 -10.18
N ILE A 35 19.24 -10.36 -10.64
CA ILE A 35 17.82 -10.63 -10.90
C ILE A 35 17.03 -10.61 -9.58
N ALA A 36 17.52 -11.28 -8.54
CA ALA A 36 16.89 -11.31 -7.22
C ALA A 36 16.76 -9.90 -6.61
N GLN A 37 17.79 -9.06 -6.74
CA GLN A 37 17.75 -7.67 -6.28
C GLN A 37 16.72 -6.83 -7.05
N LYS A 38 16.60 -7.01 -8.37
CA LYS A 38 15.57 -6.34 -9.19
C LYS A 38 14.17 -6.79 -8.78
N MET A 39 13.97 -8.09 -8.56
CA MET A 39 12.70 -8.65 -8.08
C MET A 39 12.35 -8.11 -6.68
N ASN A 40 13.33 -8.00 -5.79
CA ASN A 40 13.14 -7.43 -4.46
C ASN A 40 12.72 -5.95 -4.52
N SER A 41 13.37 -5.17 -5.39
CA SER A 41 12.99 -3.76 -5.59
C SER A 41 11.59 -3.63 -6.18
N GLN A 42 11.23 -4.50 -7.12
CA GLN A 42 9.90 -4.53 -7.72
C GLN A 42 8.83 -4.93 -6.69
N GLU A 43 9.06 -5.98 -5.89
CA GLU A 43 8.16 -6.42 -4.83
C GLU A 43 7.94 -5.31 -3.79
N THR A 44 9.03 -4.70 -3.31
CA THR A 44 8.95 -3.58 -2.36
C THR A 44 8.16 -2.41 -2.95
N GLY A 45 8.40 -2.07 -4.22
CA GLY A 45 7.66 -1.01 -4.92
C GLY A 45 6.17 -1.32 -5.07
N LEU A 46 5.81 -2.59 -5.33
CA LEU A 46 4.40 -3.03 -5.40
C LEU A 46 3.73 -2.94 -4.02
N ASN A 47 4.40 -3.36 -2.96
CA ASN A 47 3.88 -3.29 -1.59
C ASN A 47 3.64 -1.84 -1.17
N VAL A 48 4.62 -0.95 -1.39
CA VAL A 48 4.47 0.48 -1.12
C VAL A 48 3.34 1.09 -1.98
N GLY A 49 3.24 0.71 -3.25
CA GLY A 49 2.16 1.14 -4.12
C GLY A 49 0.77 0.67 -3.65
N SER A 50 0.67 -0.54 -3.09
CA SER A 50 -0.55 -1.06 -2.46
C SER A 50 -0.92 -0.26 -1.21
N ASP A 51 0.05 0.06 -0.36
CA ASP A 51 -0.18 0.84 0.86
C ASP A 51 -0.60 2.28 0.53
N ASN A 52 0.06 2.93 -0.41
CA ASN A 52 -0.37 4.24 -0.91
C ASN A 52 -1.81 4.20 -1.44
N ALA A 53 -2.18 3.14 -2.18
CA ALA A 53 -3.55 2.98 -2.68
C ALA A 53 -4.57 2.80 -1.56
N LYS A 54 -4.22 2.11 -0.46
CA LYS A 54 -5.06 1.98 0.75
C LYS A 54 -5.24 3.33 1.46
N ASP A 55 -4.19 4.14 1.53
CA ASP A 55 -4.25 5.50 2.08
C ASP A 55 -5.16 6.40 1.23
N GLY A 56 -5.02 6.35 -0.09
CA GLY A 56 -5.91 7.05 -1.02
C GLY A 56 -7.37 6.61 -0.89
N LYS A 57 -7.63 5.31 -0.71
CA LYS A 57 -8.97 4.80 -0.44
C LYS A 57 -9.53 5.33 0.89
N SER A 58 -8.69 5.41 1.92
CA SER A 58 -9.08 5.94 3.23
C SER A 58 -9.48 7.42 3.14
N LEU A 59 -8.72 8.22 2.37
CA LEU A 59 -9.03 9.60 2.07
C LEU A 59 -10.38 9.73 1.36
N LEU A 60 -10.62 8.93 0.30
CA LEU A 60 -11.89 8.95 -0.44
C LEU A 60 -13.08 8.54 0.44
N ASN A 61 -12.91 7.59 1.34
CA ASN A 61 -13.97 7.18 2.27
C ASN A 61 -14.34 8.30 3.26
N ILE A 62 -13.35 9.07 3.74
CA ILE A 62 -13.61 10.24 4.60
C ILE A 62 -14.35 11.32 3.81
N ALA A 63 -13.93 11.60 2.58
CA ALA A 63 -14.58 12.55 1.71
C ALA A 63 -16.03 12.13 1.38
N ASP A 64 -16.27 10.87 1.04
CA ASP A 64 -17.62 10.35 0.76
C ASP A 64 -18.53 10.43 1.99
N GLY A 65 -18.00 10.12 3.17
CA GLY A 65 -18.75 10.27 4.42
C GLY A 65 -19.17 11.71 4.70
N ALA A 66 -18.27 12.66 4.48
CA ALA A 66 -18.56 14.09 4.62
C ALA A 66 -19.59 14.57 3.58
N LEU A 67 -19.44 14.15 2.32
CA LEU A 67 -20.42 14.44 1.27
C LEU A 67 -21.80 13.82 1.54
N GLY A 68 -21.84 12.68 2.26
CA GLY A 68 -23.08 12.10 2.76
C GLY A 68 -23.81 13.04 3.70
N GLN A 69 -23.11 13.61 4.70
CA GLN A 69 -23.69 14.60 5.63
C GLN A 69 -24.17 15.87 4.89
N ILE A 70 -23.38 16.36 3.93
CA ILE A 70 -23.79 17.50 3.09
C ILE A 70 -25.07 17.15 2.32
N THR A 71 -25.19 15.95 1.77
CA THR A 71 -26.39 15.50 1.05
C THR A 71 -27.62 15.51 1.96
N ASP A 72 -27.50 14.99 3.19
CA ASP A 72 -28.59 14.96 4.17
C ASP A 72 -29.05 16.39 4.54
N SER A 73 -28.09 17.30 4.75
CA SER A 73 -28.37 18.71 5.01
C SER A 73 -29.06 19.39 3.84
N LEU A 74 -28.60 19.15 2.60
CA LEU A 74 -29.24 19.69 1.39
C LEU A 74 -30.65 19.16 1.20
N GLN A 75 -30.91 17.88 1.45
CA GLN A 75 -32.25 17.31 1.39
C GLN A 75 -33.18 17.98 2.43
N ARG A 76 -32.66 18.23 3.62
CA ARG A 76 -33.42 18.94 4.65
C ARG A 76 -33.73 20.38 4.25
N ILE A 77 -32.76 21.09 3.67
CA ILE A 77 -32.99 22.44 3.11
C ILE A 77 -34.06 22.41 2.01
N TYR A 78 -34.02 21.40 1.14
CA TYR A 78 -35.04 21.22 0.09
C TYR A 78 -36.44 21.05 0.69
N GLU A 79 -36.61 20.18 1.71
CA GLU A 79 -37.88 19.99 2.40
C GLU A 79 -38.41 21.30 3.01
N LEU A 80 -37.51 22.04 3.69
CA LEU A 80 -37.83 23.33 4.27
C LEU A 80 -38.22 24.36 3.22
N GLY A 81 -37.52 24.37 2.09
CA GLY A 81 -37.84 25.24 0.94
C GLY A 81 -39.20 24.91 0.33
N VAL A 82 -39.54 23.62 0.15
CA VAL A 82 -40.88 23.21 -0.29
C VAL A 82 -41.94 23.66 0.71
N LYS A 83 -41.67 23.51 2.01
CA LYS A 83 -42.58 23.99 3.07
C LYS A 83 -42.74 25.53 3.02
N ALA A 84 -41.65 26.26 2.83
CA ALA A 84 -41.64 27.71 2.73
C ALA A 84 -42.40 28.20 1.49
N SER A 85 -42.40 27.45 0.36
CA SER A 85 -43.12 27.75 -0.87
C SER A 85 -44.65 27.71 -0.70
N SER A 86 -45.16 27.20 0.43
CA SER A 86 -46.59 27.22 0.72
C SER A 86 -47.04 28.67 1.01
N GLY A 87 -47.94 29.18 0.22
CA GLY A 87 -48.53 30.53 0.43
C GLY A 87 -49.35 30.68 1.72
N LEU A 88 -49.35 29.67 2.58
CA LEU A 88 -50.06 29.67 3.87
C LEU A 88 -49.19 30.10 5.06
N ASN A 89 -47.87 30.23 4.85
CA ASN A 89 -46.93 30.58 5.92
C ASN A 89 -46.99 32.04 6.28
N THR A 90 -46.99 32.36 7.55
CA THR A 90 -46.82 33.70 8.08
C THR A 90 -45.35 34.16 7.99
N GLY A 91 -45.10 35.47 8.08
CA GLY A 91 -43.70 35.96 8.10
C GLY A 91 -42.89 35.45 9.26
N GLU A 92 -43.49 35.18 10.43
CA GLU A 92 -42.81 34.58 11.59
C GLU A 92 -42.45 33.12 11.32
N GLU A 93 -43.31 32.34 10.69
CA GLU A 93 -43.05 30.95 10.31
C GLU A 93 -41.96 30.86 9.25
N LEU A 94 -41.94 31.74 8.25
CA LEU A 94 -40.86 31.84 7.27
C LEU A 94 -39.54 32.21 7.94
N GLY A 95 -39.56 33.13 8.92
CA GLY A 95 -38.36 33.47 9.71
C GLY A 95 -37.82 32.30 10.54
N ALA A 96 -38.72 31.47 11.11
CA ALA A 96 -38.31 30.26 11.80
C ALA A 96 -37.70 29.21 10.85
N ILE A 97 -38.29 29.00 9.67
CA ILE A 97 -37.75 28.12 8.63
C ILE A 97 -36.38 28.63 8.16
N GLN A 98 -36.22 29.95 7.94
CA GLN A 98 -34.92 30.50 7.54
C GLN A 98 -33.84 30.27 8.60
N SER A 99 -34.17 30.38 9.88
CA SER A 99 -33.21 30.12 10.94
C SER A 99 -32.69 28.67 10.92
N GLU A 100 -33.55 27.69 10.60
CA GLU A 100 -33.15 26.29 10.43
C GLU A 100 -32.29 26.12 9.15
N VAL A 101 -32.66 26.80 8.05
CA VAL A 101 -31.87 26.79 6.80
C VAL A 101 -30.49 27.40 7.02
N ASP A 102 -30.39 28.54 7.70
CA ASP A 102 -29.11 29.19 8.01
C ASP A 102 -28.19 28.26 8.83
N GLN A 103 -28.74 27.52 9.80
CA GLN A 103 -27.98 26.55 10.57
C GLN A 103 -27.47 25.40 9.68
N LEU A 104 -28.31 24.85 8.81
CA LEU A 104 -27.93 23.78 7.89
C LEU A 104 -26.88 24.25 6.87
N LEU A 105 -26.98 25.48 6.35
CA LEU A 105 -25.96 26.07 5.49
C LEU A 105 -24.62 26.22 6.23
N SER A 106 -24.66 26.67 7.50
CA SER A 106 -23.47 26.76 8.35
C SER A 106 -22.84 25.37 8.60
N ASP A 107 -23.67 24.35 8.80
CA ASP A 107 -23.21 22.97 8.99
C ASP A 107 -22.55 22.43 7.71
N ILE A 108 -23.13 22.66 6.54
CA ILE A 108 -22.52 22.30 5.23
C ILE A 108 -21.15 22.96 5.08
N GLU A 109 -21.06 24.26 5.33
CA GLU A 109 -19.79 24.99 5.22
C GLU A 109 -18.78 24.51 6.25
N GLY A 110 -19.24 24.19 7.47
CA GLY A 110 -18.42 23.60 8.53
C GLY A 110 -17.85 22.24 8.14
N VAL A 111 -18.67 21.37 7.54
CA VAL A 111 -18.23 20.07 7.03
C VAL A 111 -17.26 20.25 5.86
N ALA A 112 -17.56 21.11 4.88
CA ALA A 112 -16.72 21.33 3.72
C ALA A 112 -15.32 21.86 4.09
N LYS A 113 -15.25 22.83 5.00
CA LYS A 113 -13.99 23.41 5.48
C LYS A 113 -13.32 22.59 6.59
N GLY A 114 -14.11 21.82 7.35
CA GLY A 114 -13.66 21.03 8.48
C GLY A 114 -13.04 19.69 8.08
N THR A 115 -13.49 19.10 6.96
CA THR A 115 -13.03 17.76 6.56
C THR A 115 -11.58 17.79 6.12
N GLU A 116 -10.75 17.04 6.85
CA GLU A 116 -9.32 16.96 6.59
C GLU A 116 -8.81 15.52 6.67
N PHE A 117 -7.76 15.25 5.90
CA PHE A 117 -6.99 14.04 5.94
C PHE A 117 -5.51 14.41 6.08
N ASN A 118 -4.85 13.94 7.14
CA ASN A 118 -3.45 14.26 7.41
C ASN A 118 -3.16 15.77 7.34
N THR A 119 -3.99 16.60 8.00
CA THR A 119 -3.93 18.08 8.02
C THR A 119 -4.19 18.80 6.69
N MET A 120 -4.50 18.05 5.63
CA MET A 120 -4.88 18.59 4.32
C MET A 120 -6.40 18.71 4.23
N LYS A 121 -6.90 19.88 3.87
CA LYS A 121 -8.32 20.09 3.59
C LYS A 121 -8.66 19.44 2.26
N ILE A 122 -9.74 18.65 2.22
CA ILE A 122 -10.05 17.81 1.06
C ILE A 122 -11.35 18.22 0.32
N LEU A 123 -12.20 19.07 0.92
CA LEU A 123 -13.47 19.50 0.35
C LEU A 123 -13.63 21.02 0.24
N ASP A 124 -12.61 21.80 0.58
CA ASP A 124 -12.66 23.27 0.57
C ASP A 124 -12.18 23.90 -0.75
N GLY A 125 -11.79 23.08 -1.73
CA GLY A 125 -11.28 23.54 -3.03
C GLY A 125 -9.82 23.98 -3.03
N SER A 126 -9.12 23.94 -1.89
CA SER A 126 -7.70 24.27 -1.82
C SER A 126 -6.82 23.24 -2.55
N MET A 127 -7.32 22.03 -2.71
CA MET A 127 -6.63 20.92 -3.32
C MET A 127 -7.42 20.38 -4.52
N ALA A 128 -6.90 20.59 -5.73
CA ALA A 128 -7.59 20.16 -6.95
C ALA A 128 -7.40 18.66 -7.24
N ASP A 129 -6.17 18.17 -7.10
CA ASP A 129 -5.80 16.80 -7.50
C ASP A 129 -4.66 16.26 -6.65
N ILE A 130 -4.73 14.97 -6.33
CA ILE A 130 -3.67 14.25 -5.63
C ILE A 130 -3.11 13.16 -6.56
N ASN A 131 -1.81 13.21 -6.84
CA ASN A 131 -1.13 12.14 -7.57
C ASN A 131 -0.66 11.07 -6.59
N LEU A 132 -1.22 9.89 -6.72
CA LEU A 132 -0.94 8.75 -5.85
C LEU A 132 -0.05 7.75 -6.57
N ALA A 133 1.18 7.57 -6.08
CA ALA A 133 2.12 6.58 -6.64
C ALA A 133 1.66 5.17 -6.26
N THR A 134 1.01 4.47 -7.18
CA THR A 134 0.50 3.10 -6.97
C THR A 134 1.31 2.05 -7.71
N LYS A 135 2.39 2.43 -8.42
CA LYS A 135 3.25 1.52 -9.17
C LYS A 135 4.71 1.64 -8.71
N PRO A 136 5.53 0.61 -8.93
CA PRO A 136 6.94 0.61 -8.56
C PRO A 136 7.79 1.69 -9.24
N ASP A 137 7.36 2.22 -10.37
CA ASP A 137 8.02 3.29 -11.12
C ASP A 137 7.70 4.71 -10.61
N GLY A 138 6.91 4.81 -9.53
CA GLY A 138 6.45 6.09 -8.98
C GLY A 138 5.26 6.69 -9.71
N THR A 139 4.78 6.08 -10.80
CA THR A 139 3.54 6.48 -11.46
C THR A 139 2.32 5.88 -10.77
N GLY A 140 1.14 6.39 -11.07
CA GLY A 140 -0.05 5.83 -10.44
C GLY A 140 -1.35 6.51 -10.85
N GLN A 141 -2.24 6.64 -9.89
CA GLN A 141 -3.56 7.19 -10.13
C GLN A 141 -3.67 8.63 -9.63
N LYS A 142 -4.43 9.43 -10.35
CA LYS A 142 -4.77 10.78 -9.99
C LYS A 142 -6.14 10.74 -9.30
N ILE A 143 -6.19 11.20 -8.05
CA ILE A 143 -7.43 11.38 -7.32
C ILE A 143 -7.89 12.82 -7.57
N GLN A 144 -9.07 12.97 -8.17
CA GLN A 144 -9.70 14.26 -8.36
C GLN A 144 -10.51 14.59 -7.11
N MET A 145 -10.17 15.71 -6.49
CA MET A 145 -10.91 16.25 -5.36
C MET A 145 -11.92 17.28 -5.87
N VAL A 146 -13.06 17.38 -5.21
CA VAL A 146 -14.13 18.29 -5.58
C VAL A 146 -14.42 19.21 -4.41
N SER A 147 -14.46 20.50 -4.68
CA SER A 147 -14.92 21.47 -3.69
C SER A 147 -16.43 21.34 -3.46
N SER A 148 -16.84 21.44 -2.19
CA SER A 148 -18.22 21.34 -1.75
C SER A 148 -18.61 22.50 -0.81
N THR A 149 -17.95 23.64 -0.97
CA THR A 149 -18.30 24.88 -0.26
C THR A 149 -19.64 25.43 -0.77
N LEU A 150 -20.30 26.27 0.03
CA LEU A 150 -21.56 26.89 -0.37
C LEU A 150 -21.44 27.67 -1.69
N ALA A 151 -20.31 28.34 -1.93
CA ALA A 151 -20.02 29.06 -3.15
C ALA A 151 -19.97 28.15 -4.38
N ASP A 152 -19.23 26.99 -4.28
CA ASP A 152 -19.09 26.05 -5.38
C ASP A 152 -20.39 25.27 -5.66
N LEU A 153 -21.17 25.02 -4.61
CA LEU A 153 -22.49 24.42 -4.74
C LEU A 153 -23.49 25.42 -5.34
N GLY A 154 -23.24 26.74 -5.23
CA GLY A 154 -24.11 27.81 -5.76
C GLY A 154 -25.31 28.13 -4.86
N ILE A 155 -25.22 27.82 -3.58
CA ILE A 155 -26.28 28.00 -2.59
C ILE A 155 -25.93 29.04 -1.51
N GLU A 156 -24.86 29.79 -1.73
CA GLU A 156 -24.46 30.86 -0.82
C GLU A 156 -25.58 31.93 -0.74
N GLY A 157 -25.97 32.28 0.49
CA GLY A 157 -27.02 33.26 0.74
C GLY A 157 -28.43 32.81 0.32
N PHE A 158 -28.70 31.50 0.29
CA PHE A 158 -30.06 30.99 0.04
C PHE A 158 -31.02 31.44 1.14
N ASP A 159 -32.11 32.12 0.78
CA ASP A 159 -33.02 32.79 1.71
C ASP A 159 -34.48 32.52 1.30
N VAL A 160 -35.20 31.78 2.12
CA VAL A 160 -36.59 31.37 1.89
C VAL A 160 -37.62 32.48 2.25
N THR A 161 -37.17 33.58 2.86
CA THR A 161 -38.03 34.73 3.18
C THR A 161 -38.18 35.68 2.00
N LYS A 162 -37.36 35.53 0.95
CA LYS A 162 -37.36 36.29 -0.29
C LYS A 162 -37.84 35.40 -1.43
N ASP A 163 -37.75 35.94 -2.65
CA ASP A 163 -37.95 35.14 -3.86
C ASP A 163 -36.74 34.19 -4.00
N PHE A 164 -36.96 32.88 -3.89
CA PHE A 164 -35.94 31.86 -3.95
C PHE A 164 -36.23 30.78 -4.99
N ASP A 165 -35.17 30.17 -5.51
CA ASP A 165 -35.25 29.11 -6.51
C ASP A 165 -34.79 27.77 -5.92
N LEU A 166 -35.74 26.83 -5.76
CA LEU A 166 -35.46 25.45 -5.28
C LEU A 166 -34.56 24.66 -6.23
N ASN A 167 -34.50 25.06 -7.52
CA ASN A 167 -33.60 24.38 -8.45
C ASN A 167 -32.14 24.49 -8.03
N LYS A 168 -31.74 25.58 -7.38
CA LYS A 168 -30.38 25.74 -6.83
C LYS A 168 -30.00 24.61 -5.85
N ILE A 169 -30.95 24.23 -5.00
CA ILE A 169 -30.74 23.13 -4.04
C ILE A 169 -30.70 21.78 -4.77
N THR A 170 -31.57 21.58 -5.76
CA THR A 170 -31.59 20.36 -6.57
C THR A 170 -30.29 20.22 -7.38
N ASP A 171 -29.79 21.32 -7.94
CA ASP A 171 -28.49 21.35 -8.65
C ASP A 171 -27.31 21.06 -7.70
N ALA A 172 -27.36 21.61 -6.47
CA ALA A 172 -26.36 21.33 -5.46
C ALA A 172 -26.36 19.83 -5.07
N ILE A 173 -27.56 19.24 -4.85
CA ILE A 173 -27.68 17.77 -4.60
C ILE A 173 -27.11 16.97 -5.76
N SER A 174 -27.37 17.38 -6.99
CA SER A 174 -26.86 16.71 -8.20
C SER A 174 -25.35 16.78 -8.28
N LYS A 175 -24.74 17.94 -8.03
CA LYS A 175 -23.28 18.12 -7.97
C LYS A 175 -22.61 17.24 -6.90
N VAL A 176 -23.18 17.20 -5.70
CA VAL A 176 -22.66 16.34 -4.62
C VAL A 176 -22.80 14.87 -5.00
N SER A 177 -23.92 14.47 -5.61
CA SER A 177 -24.13 13.09 -6.06
C SER A 177 -23.14 12.68 -7.16
N GLU A 178 -22.85 13.58 -8.11
CA GLU A 178 -21.83 13.36 -9.14
C GLU A 178 -20.43 13.22 -8.53
N SER A 179 -20.11 14.07 -7.56
CA SER A 179 -18.85 14.01 -6.83
C SER A 179 -18.68 12.66 -6.11
N ARG A 180 -19.72 12.21 -5.40
CA ARG A 180 -19.74 10.91 -4.74
C ARG A 180 -19.61 9.74 -5.73
N SER A 181 -20.29 9.82 -6.86
CA SER A 181 -20.19 8.82 -7.93
C SER A 181 -18.75 8.75 -8.49
N SER A 182 -18.12 9.90 -8.71
CA SER A 182 -16.73 9.99 -9.14
C SER A 182 -15.78 9.38 -8.11
N MET A 183 -15.95 9.69 -6.82
CA MET A 183 -15.15 9.13 -5.73
C MET A 183 -15.35 7.61 -5.61
N GLY A 184 -16.56 7.11 -5.80
CA GLY A 184 -16.85 5.68 -5.86
C GLY A 184 -16.12 4.97 -7.01
N ALA A 185 -16.09 5.58 -8.19
CA ALA A 185 -15.34 5.07 -9.33
C ALA A 185 -13.82 5.04 -9.06
N GLN A 186 -13.29 6.11 -8.45
CA GLN A 186 -11.88 6.19 -8.06
C GLN A 186 -11.53 5.15 -6.98
N THR A 187 -12.41 4.93 -6.00
CA THR A 187 -12.25 3.88 -4.98
C THR A 187 -12.16 2.50 -5.61
N ASN A 188 -13.03 2.17 -6.57
CA ASN A 188 -12.99 0.91 -7.30
C ASN A 188 -11.69 0.75 -8.10
N ALA A 189 -11.19 1.84 -8.68
CA ALA A 189 -9.92 1.84 -9.40
C ALA A 189 -8.72 1.59 -8.46
N LEU A 190 -8.71 2.21 -7.27
CA LEU A 190 -7.70 1.96 -6.25
C LEU A 190 -7.76 0.52 -5.72
N GLU A 191 -8.95 -0.02 -5.47
CA GLU A 191 -9.11 -1.43 -5.08
C GLU A 191 -8.58 -2.39 -6.14
N SER A 192 -8.77 -2.08 -7.40
CA SER A 192 -8.22 -2.87 -8.49
C SER A 192 -6.69 -2.79 -8.53
N ALA A 193 -6.12 -1.61 -8.25
CA ALA A 193 -4.68 -1.43 -8.13
C ALA A 193 -4.10 -2.20 -6.93
N ILE A 194 -4.76 -2.15 -5.77
CA ILE A 194 -4.38 -2.94 -4.58
C ILE A 194 -4.33 -4.43 -4.92
N ARG A 195 -5.42 -4.98 -5.45
CA ARG A 195 -5.47 -6.42 -5.82
C ARG A 195 -4.40 -6.81 -6.83
N TYR A 196 -4.15 -5.96 -7.83
CA TYR A 196 -3.09 -6.20 -8.81
C TYR A 196 -1.71 -6.19 -8.15
N ASN A 197 -1.43 -5.19 -7.32
CA ASN A 197 -0.14 -5.06 -6.66
C ASN A 197 0.13 -6.23 -5.70
N ASP A 198 -0.85 -6.59 -4.87
CA ASP A 198 -0.74 -7.70 -3.92
C ASP A 198 -0.47 -9.03 -4.66
N TYR A 199 -1.21 -9.30 -5.75
CA TYR A 199 -1.00 -10.48 -6.57
C TYR A 199 0.35 -10.47 -7.29
N ALA A 200 0.76 -9.32 -7.84
CA ALA A 200 2.05 -9.19 -8.51
C ALA A 200 3.23 -9.31 -7.53
N ALA A 201 3.10 -8.75 -6.32
CA ALA A 201 4.09 -8.86 -5.25
C ALA A 201 4.29 -10.33 -4.83
N GLU A 202 3.19 -11.07 -4.60
CA GLU A 202 3.22 -12.50 -4.25
C GLU A 202 3.91 -13.34 -5.34
N ASN A 203 3.57 -13.11 -6.61
CA ASN A 203 4.22 -13.82 -7.72
C ASN A 203 5.70 -13.48 -7.85
N THR A 204 6.07 -12.22 -7.61
CA THR A 204 7.47 -11.77 -7.65
C THR A 204 8.24 -12.38 -6.48
N LEU A 205 7.68 -12.38 -5.28
CA LEU A 205 8.23 -13.03 -4.10
C LEU A 205 8.45 -14.53 -4.34
N SER A 206 7.43 -15.22 -4.84
CA SER A 206 7.53 -16.66 -5.17
C SER A 206 8.60 -16.96 -6.22
N SER A 207 8.75 -16.08 -7.21
CA SER A 207 9.77 -16.22 -8.25
C SER A 207 11.18 -15.97 -7.70
N ARG A 208 11.32 -14.96 -6.82
CA ARG A 208 12.56 -14.66 -6.11
C ARG A 208 12.96 -15.80 -5.19
N SER A 209 12.02 -16.36 -4.43
CA SER A 209 12.22 -17.51 -3.55
C SER A 209 12.79 -18.71 -4.31
N ARG A 210 12.22 -19.07 -5.45
CA ARG A 210 12.74 -20.16 -6.30
C ARG A 210 14.15 -19.89 -6.82
N LEU A 211 14.53 -18.63 -7.00
CA LEU A 211 15.85 -18.26 -7.49
C LEU A 211 16.89 -18.23 -6.37
N GLU A 212 16.53 -17.70 -5.21
CA GLU A 212 17.46 -17.31 -4.14
C GLU A 212 17.47 -18.28 -2.94
N ASP A 213 16.33 -18.95 -2.64
CA ASP A 213 16.21 -19.77 -1.45
C ASP A 213 16.93 -21.10 -1.55
N LEU A 214 17.40 -21.57 -0.40
CA LEU A 214 18.12 -22.82 -0.25
C LEU A 214 17.16 -23.96 0.13
N ASP A 215 17.26 -25.08 -0.58
CA ASP A 215 16.67 -26.33 -0.12
C ASP A 215 17.43 -26.84 1.13
N MET A 216 16.87 -26.54 2.29
CA MET A 216 17.49 -26.81 3.59
C MET A 216 17.71 -28.30 3.84
N GLU A 217 16.80 -29.18 3.41
CA GLU A 217 16.94 -30.62 3.61
C GLU A 217 18.14 -31.15 2.82
N LYS A 218 18.24 -30.75 1.55
CA LYS A 218 19.34 -31.11 0.68
C LYS A 218 20.66 -30.56 1.19
N ALA A 219 20.69 -29.29 1.59
CA ALA A 219 21.90 -28.63 2.08
C ALA A 219 22.43 -29.28 3.40
N ILE A 220 21.54 -29.60 4.33
CA ILE A 220 21.91 -30.29 5.57
C ILE A 220 22.42 -31.72 5.29
N SER A 221 21.80 -32.43 4.35
CA SER A 221 22.24 -33.77 3.93
C SER A 221 23.63 -33.71 3.30
N GLU A 222 23.88 -32.76 2.40
CA GLU A 222 25.18 -32.56 1.77
C GLU A 222 26.24 -32.14 2.79
N LYS A 223 25.92 -31.29 3.75
CA LYS A 223 26.78 -30.91 4.86
C LYS A 223 27.23 -32.13 5.67
N LYS A 224 26.29 -32.98 6.12
CA LYS A 224 26.59 -34.20 6.89
C LYS A 224 27.47 -35.15 6.09
N LYS A 225 27.19 -35.32 4.80
CA LYS A 225 28.01 -36.14 3.91
C LYS A 225 29.44 -35.59 3.82
N GLN A 226 29.60 -34.28 3.66
CA GLN A 226 30.90 -33.62 3.59
C GLN A 226 31.70 -33.78 4.91
N GLU A 227 31.02 -33.55 6.04
CA GLU A 227 31.62 -33.76 7.36
C GLU A 227 32.11 -35.20 7.56
N THR A 228 31.30 -36.17 7.17
CA THR A 228 31.68 -37.61 7.24
C THR A 228 32.88 -37.92 6.34
N LEU A 229 32.89 -37.38 5.11
CA LEU A 229 34.02 -37.54 4.19
C LEU A 229 35.31 -36.92 4.74
N ASN A 230 35.21 -35.73 5.33
CA ASN A 230 36.35 -35.06 5.96
C ASN A 230 36.88 -35.86 7.15
N GLN A 231 36.01 -36.37 8.01
CA GLN A 231 36.42 -37.26 9.12
C GLN A 231 37.11 -38.51 8.61
N TYR A 232 36.59 -39.14 7.55
CA TYR A 232 37.21 -40.32 6.94
C TYR A 232 38.58 -39.99 6.34
N GLN A 233 38.74 -38.85 5.66
CA GLN A 233 40.03 -38.41 5.11
C GLN A 233 41.06 -38.18 6.22
N ILE A 234 40.68 -37.51 7.30
CA ILE A 234 41.57 -37.30 8.47
C ILE A 234 41.98 -38.64 9.10
N MET A 235 41.04 -39.57 9.22
CA MET A 235 41.33 -40.92 9.76
C MET A 235 42.31 -41.70 8.86
N MET A 236 42.10 -41.60 7.53
CA MET A 236 43.01 -42.24 6.57
C MET A 236 44.41 -41.61 6.54
N GLN A 237 44.48 -40.27 6.72
CA GLN A 237 45.79 -39.60 6.84
C GLN A 237 46.53 -40.05 8.10
N LYS A 238 45.89 -40.10 9.26
CA LYS A 238 46.47 -40.60 10.50
C LYS A 238 46.96 -42.03 10.36
N LYS A 239 46.16 -42.89 9.74
CA LYS A 239 46.55 -44.27 9.50
C LYS A 239 47.76 -44.38 8.58
N ARG A 240 47.90 -43.58 7.56
CA ARG A 240 49.09 -43.52 6.69
C ARG A 240 50.32 -43.07 7.47
N GLU A 241 50.19 -42.02 8.30
CA GLU A 241 51.25 -41.51 9.14
C GLU A 241 51.72 -42.57 10.15
N GLU A 242 50.78 -43.30 10.75
CA GLU A 242 51.10 -44.45 11.66
C GLU A 242 51.81 -45.57 10.90
N ASP A 243 51.34 -45.92 9.69
CA ASP A 243 51.98 -46.95 8.86
C ASP A 243 53.40 -46.54 8.40
N GLU A 244 53.62 -45.26 8.07
CA GLU A 244 54.93 -44.70 7.72
C GLU A 244 55.88 -44.72 8.95
N GLN A 245 55.41 -44.35 10.13
CA GLN A 245 56.15 -44.37 11.37
C GLN A 245 56.53 -45.81 11.72
N ASN A 246 55.61 -46.75 11.61
CA ASN A 246 55.87 -48.16 11.86
C ASN A 246 56.90 -48.76 10.88
N ARG A 247 56.88 -48.37 9.62
CA ARG A 247 57.89 -48.73 8.61
C ARG A 247 59.28 -48.16 8.95
N ALA A 248 59.32 -46.88 9.35
CA ALA A 248 60.58 -46.23 9.75
C ALA A 248 61.19 -46.88 10.98
N ILE A 249 60.39 -47.23 11.97
CA ILE A 249 60.85 -47.96 13.16
C ILE A 249 61.31 -49.38 12.79
N GLY A 250 60.64 -50.04 11.85
CA GLY A 250 61.07 -51.39 11.35
C GLY A 250 62.39 -51.34 10.62
N ILE A 251 62.74 -50.30 9.93
CA ILE A 251 64.02 -50.09 9.23
C ILE A 251 65.17 -49.80 10.22
N MET A 252 64.87 -49.11 11.34
CA MET A 252 65.89 -48.82 12.37
C MET A 252 66.18 -49.98 13.30
N ARG A 253 65.52 -51.12 13.20
CA ARG A 253 65.72 -52.34 14.02
C ARG A 253 66.59 -53.38 13.35
N PHE A 254 67.16 -53.12 12.22
CA PHE A 254 68.22 -53.89 11.55
C PHE A 254 69.46 -53.01 11.47
#